data_15290a1441230eded05643974dbb2e88
#
_entry.id   15290a1441230eded05643974dbb2e88
#
_cell.length_a   1.000
_cell.length_b   1.000
_cell.length_c   1.000
_cell.angle_alpha   90.00
_cell.angle_beta   90.00
_cell.angle_gamma   90.00
#
_symmetry.space_group_name_H-M   'P 1'
#
loop_
_entity.id
_entity.type
_entity.pdbx_description
1 polymer ?
#
loop_
_entity_poly.entity_id
_entity_poly.type
_entity_poly.pdbx_seq_one_letter_code
_entity_poly.pdbx_strand_id
1 'polypeptide(L)'
;MTVSNALYLQGFHDTSKAAGSKEINSDFAFEIEGYESLWILTKSCPWPVLSPSGDIELPGPMGSLSLIPAQVKTAQEGEIEFFETTAGSIDNALISLIASGGTFNAKIYKGDPERYIEYKIIRDCYVVIDSPPARDWENRTQPLLINGSLKFHYFGETVPGNITAF
;
A
#
# COMPACT_ATOMS: atom_id res chain seq x y z
N MET A 1 -6.92 -24.16 35.60
CA MET A 1 -8.24 -23.88 34.96
C MET A 1 -8.05 -22.82 33.92
N THR A 2 -8.35 -23.08 32.68
CA THR A 2 -8.31 -22.08 31.61
C THR A 2 -9.60 -21.26 31.68
N VAL A 3 -9.46 -19.95 31.55
CA VAL A 3 -10.59 -19.02 31.55
C VAL A 3 -11.40 -19.13 30.25
N SER A 4 -10.79 -19.62 29.20
CA SER A 4 -11.42 -19.76 27.90
C SER A 4 -12.06 -21.15 27.75
N ASN A 5 -13.33 -21.18 27.42
CA ASN A 5 -14.06 -22.36 27.02
C ASN A 5 -14.71 -22.13 25.64
N ALA A 6 -15.27 -23.17 25.05
CA ALA A 6 -15.82 -23.11 23.70
C ALA A 6 -16.93 -22.05 23.55
N LEU A 7 -17.81 -21.93 24.54
CA LEU A 7 -18.91 -20.94 24.51
C LEU A 7 -18.39 -19.50 24.61
N TYR A 8 -17.40 -19.29 25.45
CA TYR A 8 -16.76 -17.98 25.60
C TYR A 8 -16.04 -17.56 24.28
N LEU A 9 -15.31 -18.48 23.65
CA LEU A 9 -14.66 -18.24 22.38
C LEU A 9 -15.67 -18.05 21.25
N GLN A 10 -16.81 -18.74 21.29
CA GLN A 10 -17.90 -18.54 20.34
C GLN A 10 -18.45 -17.11 20.40
N GLY A 11 -18.59 -16.55 21.60
CA GLY A 11 -19.03 -15.16 21.79
C GLY A 11 -18.10 -14.16 21.09
N PHE A 12 -16.78 -14.35 21.19
CA PHE A 12 -15.82 -13.52 20.47
C PHE A 12 -15.87 -13.71 18.95
N HIS A 13 -16.06 -14.95 18.52
CA HIS A 13 -16.22 -15.26 17.10
C HIS A 13 -17.44 -14.55 16.51
N ASP A 14 -18.58 -14.63 17.15
CA ASP A 14 -19.81 -13.99 16.71
C ASP A 14 -19.69 -12.46 16.70
N THR A 15 -19.06 -11.89 17.72
CA THR A 15 -18.78 -10.46 17.79
C THR A 15 -17.85 -10.02 16.66
N SER A 16 -16.79 -10.77 16.39
CA SER A 16 -15.87 -10.48 15.29
C SER A 16 -16.54 -10.58 13.93
N LYS A 17 -17.44 -11.56 13.75
CA LYS A 17 -18.21 -11.74 12.54
C LYS A 17 -19.23 -10.61 12.33
N ALA A 18 -19.87 -10.16 13.41
CA ALA A 18 -20.79 -9.03 13.37
C ALA A 18 -20.11 -7.70 13.02
N ALA A 19 -18.82 -7.56 13.32
CA ALA A 19 -18.02 -6.40 12.96
C ALA A 19 -17.71 -6.31 11.45
N GLY A 20 -18.09 -7.32 10.68
CA GLY A 20 -17.90 -7.39 9.23
C GLY A 20 -16.76 -8.30 8.80
N SER A 21 -16.74 -8.61 7.52
CA SER A 21 -15.69 -9.42 6.92
C SER A 21 -14.37 -8.65 6.93
N LYS A 22 -13.29 -9.37 7.23
CA LYS A 22 -11.96 -8.79 7.19
C LYS A 22 -11.46 -8.77 5.74
N GLU A 23 -10.75 -7.72 5.40
CA GLU A 23 -10.14 -7.58 4.10
C GLU A 23 -8.96 -8.54 3.95
N ILE A 24 -8.87 -9.17 2.78
CA ILE A 24 -7.75 -10.06 2.47
C ILE A 24 -6.61 -9.23 1.91
N ASN A 25 -5.44 -9.38 2.49
CA ASN A 25 -4.27 -8.57 2.15
C ASN A 25 -3.80 -8.73 0.70
N SER A 26 -4.10 -9.84 0.05
CA SER A 26 -3.72 -10.12 -1.34
C SER A 26 -4.68 -9.52 -2.38
N ASP A 27 -5.80 -8.96 -1.96
CA ASP A 27 -6.82 -8.44 -2.87
C ASP A 27 -6.53 -6.98 -3.23
N PHE A 28 -5.49 -6.78 -4.02
CA PHE A 28 -5.09 -5.45 -4.47
C PHE A 28 -4.55 -5.49 -5.91
N ALA A 29 -4.54 -4.32 -6.55
CA ALA A 29 -3.83 -4.09 -7.80
C ALA A 29 -3.22 -2.68 -7.78
N PHE A 30 -1.99 -2.56 -8.22
CA PHE A 30 -1.29 -1.29 -8.35
C PHE A 30 -1.12 -0.96 -9.83
N GLU A 31 -1.75 0.12 -10.26
CA GLU A 31 -1.76 0.54 -11.67
C GLU A 31 -1.06 1.88 -11.82
N ILE A 32 -0.03 1.92 -12.64
CA ILE A 32 0.70 3.14 -12.99
C ILE A 32 0.03 3.78 -14.20
N GLU A 33 -0.27 5.06 -14.14
CA GLU A 33 -0.80 5.81 -15.28
C GLU A 33 0.20 5.80 -16.44
N GLY A 34 -0.27 5.35 -17.60
CA GLY A 34 0.57 5.15 -18.80
C GLY A 34 1.21 3.75 -18.90
N TYR A 35 1.16 2.95 -17.86
CA TYR A 35 1.73 1.60 -17.81
C TYR A 35 0.77 0.61 -17.15
N GLU A 36 -0.49 0.67 -17.52
CA GLU A 36 -1.58 -0.07 -16.87
C GLU A 36 -1.40 -1.59 -16.93
N SER A 37 -0.78 -2.09 -17.99
CA SER A 37 -0.54 -3.54 -18.16
C SER A 37 0.45 -4.13 -17.15
N LEU A 38 1.22 -3.30 -16.45
CA LEU A 38 2.24 -3.74 -15.50
C LEU A 38 1.66 -4.05 -14.11
N TRP A 39 0.38 -3.84 -13.87
CA TRP A 39 -0.22 -4.10 -12.57
C TRP A 39 -0.05 -5.54 -12.09
N ILE A 40 -0.05 -6.49 -13.02
CA ILE A 40 0.11 -7.91 -12.73
C ILE A 40 1.53 -8.28 -12.26
N LEU A 41 2.50 -7.43 -12.50
CA LEU A 41 3.89 -7.62 -12.11
C LEU A 41 4.20 -7.02 -10.73
N THR A 42 3.28 -6.31 -10.12
CA THR A 42 3.45 -5.76 -8.78
C THR A 42 3.14 -6.81 -7.75
N LYS A 43 4.15 -7.24 -7.01
CA LYS A 43 4.00 -8.23 -5.95
C LYS A 43 3.43 -7.64 -4.67
N SER A 44 3.90 -6.46 -4.29
CA SER A 44 3.44 -5.74 -3.11
C SER A 44 3.47 -4.23 -3.34
N CYS A 45 2.56 -3.53 -2.70
CA CYS A 45 2.52 -2.07 -2.70
C CYS A 45 2.00 -1.56 -1.35
N PRO A 46 2.32 -0.31 -0.96
CA PRO A 46 1.75 0.27 0.24
C PRO A 46 0.26 0.62 0.02
N TRP A 47 -0.52 0.52 1.08
CA TRP A 47 -1.90 1.00 1.11
C TRP A 47 -1.94 2.37 1.80
N PRO A 48 -2.26 3.47 1.12
CA PRO A 48 -2.22 4.80 1.70
C PRO A 48 -3.34 5.00 2.73
N VAL A 49 -2.96 5.58 3.86
CA VAL A 49 -3.89 5.92 4.95
C VAL A 49 -3.57 7.32 5.45
N LEU A 50 -4.59 8.15 5.57
CA LEU A 50 -4.42 9.48 6.16
C LEU A 50 -4.19 9.39 7.66
N SER A 51 -3.23 10.14 8.13
CA SER A 51 -2.93 10.28 9.55
C SER A 51 -2.35 11.66 9.86
N PRO A 52 -2.40 12.12 11.11
CA PRO A 52 -1.63 13.29 11.52
C PRO A 52 -0.13 13.05 11.39
N SER A 53 0.63 14.10 11.13
CA SER A 53 2.09 14.03 11.01
C SER A 53 2.81 13.90 12.36
N GLY A 54 2.09 13.96 13.46
CA GLY A 54 2.61 13.85 14.82
C GLY A 54 1.69 14.52 15.82
N ASP A 55 2.21 14.78 17.01
CA ASP A 55 1.50 15.40 18.11
C ASP A 55 2.04 16.78 18.41
N ILE A 56 1.16 17.68 18.83
CA ILE A 56 1.53 18.97 19.39
C ILE A 56 1.27 18.90 20.89
N GLU A 57 2.31 19.13 21.68
CA GLU A 57 2.24 19.15 23.12
C GLU A 57 1.90 20.57 23.60
N LEU A 58 0.85 20.68 24.40
CA LEU A 58 0.44 21.93 25.02
C LEU A 58 0.65 21.82 26.54
N PRO A 59 1.67 22.52 27.09
CA PRO A 59 1.87 22.54 28.53
C PRO A 59 0.76 23.35 29.21
N GLY A 60 0.27 22.83 30.34
CA GLY A 60 -0.73 23.48 31.16
C GLY A 60 -0.21 23.75 32.59
N PRO A 61 -1.05 24.35 33.46
CA PRO A 61 -0.66 24.61 34.83
C PRO A 61 -0.42 23.34 35.61
N MET A 62 0.46 23.41 36.62
CA MET A 62 0.78 22.33 37.55
C MET A 62 1.30 21.03 36.89
N GLY A 63 2.03 21.16 35.80
CA GLY A 63 2.56 20.00 35.07
C GLY A 63 1.57 19.25 34.21
N SER A 64 0.38 19.80 34.01
CA SER A 64 -0.57 19.20 33.07
C SER A 64 -0.07 19.33 31.64
N LEU A 65 -0.36 18.31 30.83
CA LEU A 65 0.02 18.23 29.44
C LEU A 65 -1.19 17.80 28.61
N SER A 66 -1.47 18.53 27.55
CA SER A 66 -2.49 18.17 26.55
C SER A 66 -1.82 17.87 25.22
N LEU A 67 -2.31 16.83 24.54
CA LEU A 67 -1.84 16.45 23.22
C LEU A 67 -2.93 16.76 22.18
N ILE A 68 -2.54 17.41 21.09
CA ILE A 68 -3.41 17.61 19.94
C ILE A 68 -2.71 17.08 18.68
N PRO A 69 -3.48 16.56 17.71
CA PRO A 69 -2.88 16.08 16.48
C PRO A 69 -2.31 17.25 15.66
N ALA A 70 -1.15 17.02 15.06
CA ALA A 70 -0.55 17.93 14.10
C ALA A 70 -1.29 17.88 12.75
N GLN A 71 -0.79 18.60 11.76
CA GLN A 71 -1.37 18.62 10.42
C GLN A 71 -1.34 17.24 9.75
N VAL A 72 -2.20 17.04 8.78
CA VAL A 72 -2.30 15.78 8.03
C VAL A 72 -1.01 15.51 7.26
N LYS A 73 -0.53 14.29 7.36
CA LYS A 73 0.62 13.81 6.61
C LYS A 73 0.18 13.38 5.20
N THR A 74 0.49 14.18 4.20
CA THR A 74 0.17 13.90 2.80
C THR A 74 1.30 13.17 2.07
N ALA A 75 2.55 13.52 2.35
CA ALA A 75 3.72 12.84 1.82
C ALA A 75 3.99 11.56 2.60
N GLN A 76 3.93 10.43 1.92
CA GLN A 76 4.07 9.10 2.53
C GLN A 76 5.09 8.28 1.76
N GLU A 77 5.59 7.23 2.40
CA GLU A 77 6.45 6.24 1.76
C GLU A 77 6.08 4.84 2.21
N GLY A 78 6.37 3.86 1.36
CA GLY A 78 6.15 2.46 1.67
C GLY A 78 6.96 1.58 0.72
N GLU A 79 7.07 0.32 1.08
CA GLU A 79 7.79 -0.66 0.26
C GLU A 79 6.97 -1.10 -0.93
N ILE A 80 7.63 -1.24 -2.07
CA ILE A 80 7.05 -1.77 -3.29
C ILE A 80 7.99 -2.84 -3.88
N GLU A 81 7.41 -3.91 -4.37
CA GLU A 81 8.14 -5.01 -5.01
C GLU A 81 7.52 -5.35 -6.36
N PHE A 82 8.36 -5.56 -7.34
CA PHE A 82 7.96 -5.96 -8.68
C PHE A 82 8.60 -7.27 -9.08
N PHE A 83 7.87 -8.10 -9.82
CA PHE A 83 8.45 -9.21 -10.56
C PHE A 83 8.99 -8.70 -11.89
N GLU A 84 10.26 -8.95 -12.15
CA GLU A 84 10.84 -8.62 -13.45
C GLU A 84 10.59 -9.73 -14.46
N THR A 85 10.40 -9.35 -15.72
CA THR A 85 10.25 -10.28 -16.83
C THR A 85 11.56 -10.42 -17.59
N THR A 86 11.69 -11.50 -18.38
CA THR A 86 12.85 -11.69 -19.25
C THR A 86 13.02 -10.55 -20.26
N ALA A 87 11.91 -9.96 -20.69
CA ALA A 87 11.92 -8.79 -21.58
C ALA A 87 12.32 -7.47 -20.90
N GLY A 88 12.46 -7.45 -19.58
CA GLY A 88 12.83 -6.26 -18.82
C GLY A 88 11.72 -5.21 -18.71
N SER A 89 10.47 -5.63 -18.60
CA SER A 89 9.32 -4.72 -18.62
C SER A 89 9.36 -3.67 -17.52
N ILE A 90 9.72 -4.06 -16.30
CA ILE A 90 9.79 -3.13 -15.16
C ILE A 90 10.98 -2.19 -15.29
N ASP A 91 12.14 -2.70 -15.66
CA ASP A 91 13.35 -1.89 -15.86
C ASP A 91 13.15 -0.86 -16.97
N ASN A 92 12.59 -1.25 -18.10
CA ASN A 92 12.26 -0.34 -19.19
C ASN A 92 11.22 0.72 -18.79
N ALA A 93 10.22 0.34 -18.02
CA ALA A 93 9.22 1.27 -17.50
C ALA A 93 9.84 2.30 -16.54
N LEU A 94 10.70 1.89 -15.65
CA LEU A 94 11.41 2.79 -14.73
C LEU A 94 12.32 3.77 -15.48
N ILE A 95 13.05 3.31 -16.49
CA ILE A 95 13.88 4.17 -17.34
C ILE A 95 13.01 5.21 -18.06
N SER A 96 11.88 4.80 -18.62
CA SER A 96 10.95 5.69 -19.32
C SER A 96 10.34 6.73 -18.38
N LEU A 97 9.99 6.34 -17.16
CA LEU A 97 9.47 7.25 -16.14
C LEU A 97 10.50 8.31 -15.73
N ILE A 98 11.74 7.93 -15.55
CA ILE A 98 12.83 8.85 -15.23
C ILE A 98 13.04 9.83 -16.39
N ALA A 99 13.03 9.34 -17.62
CA ALA A 99 13.19 10.18 -18.82
C ALA A 99 12.04 11.18 -19.02
N SER A 100 10.84 10.85 -18.58
CA SER A 100 9.64 11.71 -18.70
C SER A 100 9.40 12.67 -17.54
N GLY A 101 10.35 12.79 -16.61
CA GLY A 101 10.27 13.74 -15.50
C GLY A 101 10.36 13.12 -14.12
N GLY A 102 10.40 11.80 -14.02
CA GLY A 102 10.67 11.06 -12.79
C GLY A 102 9.47 10.85 -11.87
N THR A 103 8.33 11.49 -12.13
CA THR A 103 7.11 11.32 -11.32
C THR A 103 5.96 10.77 -12.14
N PHE A 104 5.06 10.07 -11.48
CA PHE A 104 3.87 9.49 -12.09
C PHE A 104 2.69 9.51 -11.11
N ASN A 105 1.49 9.36 -11.64
CA ASN A 105 0.30 9.13 -10.85
C ASN A 105 -0.05 7.65 -10.89
N ALA A 106 -0.62 7.15 -9.82
CA ALA A 106 -0.99 5.74 -9.72
C ALA A 106 -2.32 5.56 -9.01
N LYS A 107 -2.90 4.39 -9.20
CA LYS A 107 -4.13 3.96 -8.54
C LYS A 107 -3.88 2.64 -7.84
N ILE A 108 -4.41 2.50 -6.64
CA ILE A 108 -4.34 1.26 -5.89
C ILE A 108 -5.76 0.76 -5.70
N TYR A 109 -6.08 -0.35 -6.36
CA TYR A 109 -7.41 -0.95 -6.33
C TYR A 109 -7.54 -1.93 -5.17
N LYS A 110 -8.71 -1.95 -4.58
CA LYS A 110 -9.17 -3.01 -3.70
C LYS A 110 -9.92 -4.04 -4.55
N GLY A 111 -9.17 -4.99 -5.09
CA GLY A 111 -9.59 -5.94 -6.11
C GLY A 111 -8.67 -5.90 -7.31
N ASP A 112 -9.19 -6.10 -8.51
CA ASP A 112 -8.46 -5.96 -9.77
C ASP A 112 -8.96 -4.73 -10.57
N PRO A 113 -8.26 -4.28 -11.61
CA PRO A 113 -8.66 -3.09 -12.37
C PRO A 113 -10.01 -3.20 -13.06
N GLU A 114 -10.54 -4.40 -13.28
CA GLU A 114 -11.85 -4.61 -13.91
C GLU A 114 -12.97 -4.74 -12.89
N ARG A 115 -12.67 -5.35 -11.72
CA ARG A 115 -13.62 -5.60 -10.65
C ARG A 115 -13.02 -5.19 -9.31
N TYR A 116 -13.45 -4.07 -8.80
CA TYR A 116 -12.90 -3.50 -7.58
C TYR A 116 -14.00 -2.89 -6.70
N ILE A 117 -13.77 -2.87 -5.39
CA ILE A 117 -14.66 -2.27 -4.41
C ILE A 117 -14.46 -0.76 -4.37
N GLU A 118 -13.21 -0.34 -4.37
CA GLU A 118 -12.79 1.06 -4.42
C GLU A 118 -11.35 1.15 -4.90
N TYR A 119 -10.92 2.34 -5.29
CA TYR A 119 -9.51 2.60 -5.50
C TYR A 119 -9.10 3.94 -4.89
N LYS A 120 -7.85 4.02 -4.51
CA LYS A 120 -7.22 5.24 -4.01
C LYS A 120 -6.29 5.80 -5.06
N ILE A 121 -6.31 7.12 -5.20
CA ILE A 121 -5.43 7.83 -6.14
C ILE A 121 -4.26 8.38 -5.36
N ILE A 122 -3.06 8.10 -5.83
CA ILE A 122 -1.81 8.68 -5.32
C ILE A 122 -1.13 9.49 -6.43
N ARG A 123 -0.51 10.60 -6.04
CA ARG A 123 0.01 11.59 -6.98
C ARG A 123 1.51 11.82 -6.77
N ASP A 124 2.15 12.25 -7.84
CA ASP A 124 3.59 12.59 -7.86
C ASP A 124 4.45 11.52 -7.20
N CYS A 125 4.21 10.29 -7.64
CA CYS A 125 4.90 9.11 -7.12
C CYS A 125 6.25 8.94 -7.80
N TYR A 126 7.20 8.40 -7.06
CA TYR A 126 8.45 7.90 -7.62
C TYR A 126 8.98 6.74 -6.80
N VAL A 127 9.75 5.89 -7.44
CA VAL A 127 10.35 4.71 -6.81
C VAL A 127 11.84 4.93 -6.62
N VAL A 128 12.31 4.72 -5.40
CA VAL A 128 13.73 4.76 -5.06
C VAL A 128 14.21 3.33 -4.85
N ILE A 129 15.18 2.90 -5.63
CA ILE A 129 15.81 1.59 -5.49
C ILE A 129 17.08 1.77 -4.67
N ASP A 130 17.03 1.42 -3.39
CA ASP A 130 18.17 1.59 -2.48
C ASP A 130 19.30 0.61 -2.78
N SER A 131 18.95 -0.60 -3.20
CA SER A 131 19.90 -1.64 -3.54
C SER A 131 19.47 -2.37 -4.80
N PRO A 132 20.31 -2.37 -5.85
CA PRO A 132 20.01 -3.15 -7.04
C PRO A 132 19.83 -4.64 -6.70
N PRO A 133 18.93 -5.35 -7.36
CA PRO A 133 18.71 -6.77 -7.10
C PRO A 133 19.97 -7.59 -7.46
N ALA A 134 20.31 -8.52 -6.58
CA ALA A 134 21.42 -9.42 -6.80
C ALA A 134 21.04 -10.56 -7.75
N ARG A 135 21.92 -10.91 -8.66
CA ARG A 135 21.81 -12.12 -9.48
C ARG A 135 22.77 -13.18 -8.95
N ASP A 136 22.25 -14.38 -8.75
CA ASP A 136 22.99 -15.49 -8.18
C ASP A 136 22.77 -16.74 -9.01
N TRP A 137 23.86 -17.38 -9.46
CA TRP A 137 23.80 -18.61 -10.25
C TRP A 137 23.24 -19.81 -9.47
N GLU A 138 23.33 -19.78 -8.17
CA GLU A 138 22.81 -20.84 -7.29
C GLU A 138 21.29 -20.71 -7.04
N ASN A 139 20.74 -19.51 -7.18
CA ASN A 139 19.33 -19.24 -6.95
C ASN A 139 18.47 -19.57 -8.18
N ARG A 140 18.06 -20.83 -8.28
CA ARG A 140 17.34 -21.38 -9.44
C ARG A 140 15.82 -21.41 -9.28
N THR A 141 15.32 -21.09 -8.10
CA THR A 141 13.92 -21.29 -7.72
C THR A 141 13.13 -20.02 -7.53
N GLN A 142 13.78 -18.87 -7.58
CA GLN A 142 13.14 -17.57 -7.33
C GLN A 142 13.21 -16.66 -8.55
N PRO A 143 12.13 -15.94 -8.86
CA PRO A 143 12.17 -14.91 -9.88
C PRO A 143 13.00 -13.71 -9.40
N LEU A 144 13.46 -12.90 -10.34
CA LEU A 144 14.10 -11.64 -10.01
C LEU A 144 13.06 -10.64 -9.48
N LEU A 145 13.28 -10.13 -8.28
CA LEU A 145 12.44 -9.10 -7.66
C LEU A 145 13.17 -7.77 -7.66
N ILE A 146 12.47 -6.73 -8.07
CA ILE A 146 12.94 -5.35 -7.94
C ILE A 146 12.24 -4.74 -6.74
N ASN A 147 13.01 -4.47 -5.69
CA ASN A 147 12.51 -3.93 -4.43
C ASN A 147 12.91 -2.46 -4.33
N GLY A 148 12.00 -1.64 -3.85
CA GLY A 148 12.28 -0.24 -3.63
C GLY A 148 11.29 0.40 -2.66
N SER A 149 11.49 1.68 -2.42
CA SER A 149 10.58 2.52 -1.67
C SER A 149 9.77 3.37 -2.63
N LEU A 150 8.45 3.23 -2.57
CA LEU A 150 7.52 4.10 -3.27
C LEU A 150 7.26 5.33 -2.39
N LYS A 151 7.61 6.49 -2.91
CA LYS A 151 7.28 7.78 -2.28
C LYS A 151 6.16 8.43 -3.06
N PHE A 152 5.13 8.88 -2.36
CA PHE A 152 3.91 9.35 -2.98
C PHE A 152 3.21 10.40 -2.13
N HIS A 153 2.23 11.05 -2.73
CA HIS A 153 1.34 11.99 -2.06
C HIS A 153 -0.08 11.44 -2.09
N TYR A 154 -0.70 11.36 -0.93
CA TYR A 154 -2.07 10.91 -0.77
C TYR A 154 -2.91 11.99 -0.09
N PHE A 155 -3.97 12.45 -0.77
CA PHE A 155 -4.84 13.53 -0.31
C PHE A 155 -6.22 13.05 0.11
N GLY A 156 -6.38 11.76 0.33
CA GLY A 156 -7.67 11.18 0.71
C GLY A 156 -8.60 10.88 -0.46
N GLU A 157 -8.10 10.93 -1.69
CA GLU A 157 -8.90 10.66 -2.88
C GLU A 157 -9.23 9.18 -2.98
N THR A 158 -10.50 8.85 -2.79
CA THR A 158 -11.02 7.49 -2.91
C THR A 158 -12.22 7.52 -3.84
N VAL A 159 -12.25 6.61 -4.80
CA VAL A 159 -13.34 6.49 -5.77
C VAL A 159 -14.08 5.17 -5.56
N PRO A 160 -15.43 5.19 -5.46
CA PRO A 160 -16.21 3.97 -5.34
C PRO A 160 -16.02 3.05 -6.55
N GLY A 161 -16.10 1.75 -6.31
CA GLY A 161 -15.93 0.74 -7.34
C GLY A 161 -17.22 0.33 -8.03
N ASN A 162 -17.09 -0.71 -8.84
CA ASN A 162 -18.18 -1.28 -9.63
C ASN A 162 -18.77 -2.56 -9.03
N ILE A 163 -18.27 -3.01 -7.87
CA ILE A 163 -18.85 -4.12 -7.11
C ILE A 163 -19.11 -3.70 -5.67
N THR A 164 -20.05 -4.39 -5.04
CA THR A 164 -20.36 -4.17 -3.63
C THR A 164 -19.47 -5.07 -2.77
N ALA A 165 -18.98 -4.56 -1.65
CA ALA A 165 -18.27 -5.38 -0.66
C ALA A 165 -19.24 -6.43 -0.09
N PHE A 166 -18.75 -7.64 0.03
CA PHE A 166 -19.52 -8.75 0.61
C PHE A 166 -19.41 -8.76 2.14
#